data_448d36324f938455fef7282d4752b919
#
_entry.id   448d36324f938455fef7282d4752b919
#
_cell.length_a   1.000
_cell.length_b   1.000
_cell.length_c   1.000
_cell.angle_alpha   90.00
_cell.angle_beta   90.00
_cell.angle_gamma   90.00
#
_symmetry.space_group_name_H-M   'P 1'
#
loop_
_entity.id
_entity.type
_entity.pdbx_description
1 polymer ?
#
loop_
_entity_poly.entity_id
_entity_poly.type
_entity_poly.pdbx_seq_one_letter_code
_entity_poly.pdbx_strand_id
1 'polypeptide(L)'
;MSDLNMCTVSMRITKDVKIKEQEKGVTISFSGAIHEDVKKEGSWSTNTTFMDVFFYVKDKERFSLKKGDWVVLINAKLGSYRNKDNQQVPYFFVKENTGDVVLRPAFLKKENSGEKPEEGEEFYPTM
;
A
#
# COMPACT_ATOMS: atom_id res chain seq x y z
N MET A 1 11.73 12.81 -22.44
CA MET A 1 10.49 13.26 -21.81
C MET A 1 9.89 12.12 -21.00
N SER A 2 9.42 12.44 -19.80
CA SER A 2 8.80 11.43 -18.94
C SER A 2 7.29 11.55 -18.96
N ASP A 3 6.63 10.42 -18.94
CA ASP A 3 5.19 10.39 -18.78
C ASP A 3 4.81 10.70 -17.35
N LEU A 4 3.57 11.08 -17.16
CA LEU A 4 3.02 11.24 -15.82
C LEU A 4 2.90 9.87 -15.18
N ASN A 5 3.44 9.72 -13.98
CA ASN A 5 3.47 8.43 -13.29
C ASN A 5 3.19 8.67 -11.82
N MET A 6 1.91 8.72 -11.48
CA MET A 6 1.46 9.01 -10.12
C MET A 6 0.29 8.11 -9.79
N CYS A 7 0.40 7.37 -8.69
CA CYS A 7 -0.65 6.47 -8.24
C CYS A 7 -0.95 6.69 -6.77
N THR A 8 -2.22 6.68 -6.44
CA THR A 8 -2.64 6.67 -5.04
C THR A 8 -3.44 5.39 -4.85
N VAL A 9 -2.98 4.55 -3.94
CA VAL A 9 -3.54 3.21 -3.80
C VAL A 9 -3.48 2.78 -2.34
N SER A 10 -4.49 2.06 -1.89
CA SER A 10 -4.48 1.49 -0.55
C SER A 10 -4.18 0.00 -0.62
N MET A 11 -3.56 -0.51 0.42
CA MET A 11 -3.23 -1.92 0.47
C MET A 11 -3.01 -2.35 1.91
N ARG A 12 -2.99 -3.66 2.11
CA ARG A 12 -2.70 -4.24 3.41
C ARG A 12 -1.31 -4.86 3.36
N ILE A 13 -0.50 -4.57 4.34
CA ILE A 13 0.86 -5.12 4.40
C ILE A 13 0.76 -6.61 4.75
N THR A 14 1.33 -7.46 3.89
CA THR A 14 1.18 -8.91 4.01
C THR A 14 2.42 -9.62 4.51
N LYS A 15 3.56 -8.95 4.56
CA LYS A 15 4.80 -9.52 5.05
C LYS A 15 5.48 -8.54 5.98
N ASP A 16 6.45 -9.04 6.75
CA ASP A 16 7.20 -8.19 7.65
C ASP A 16 7.86 -7.06 6.89
N VAL A 17 7.82 -5.89 7.49
CA VAL A 17 8.42 -4.69 6.92
C VAL A 17 9.92 -4.76 7.14
N LYS A 18 10.68 -4.47 6.10
CA LYS A 18 12.14 -4.46 6.17
C LYS A 18 12.64 -3.03 6.10
N ILE A 19 13.64 -2.74 6.88
CA ILE A 19 14.23 -1.41 6.93
C ILE A 19 15.70 -1.53 6.59
N LYS A 20 16.11 -0.81 5.56
CA LYS A 20 17.52 -0.79 5.15
C LYS A 20 18.05 0.61 5.31
N GLU A 21 19.02 0.76 6.20
CA GLU A 21 19.63 2.06 6.44
C GLU A 21 20.69 2.32 5.39
N GLN A 22 20.70 3.53 4.90
CA GLN A 22 21.63 3.97 3.89
C GLN A 22 22.26 5.28 4.32
N GLU A 23 23.27 5.69 3.57
CA GLU A 23 24.03 6.89 3.92
C GLU A 23 23.16 8.13 4.02
N LYS A 24 22.20 8.27 3.11
CA LYS A 24 21.38 9.47 3.03
C LYS A 24 19.95 9.29 3.50
N GLY A 25 19.66 8.18 4.13
CA GLY A 25 18.30 7.94 4.57
C GLY A 25 18.01 6.46 4.75
N VAL A 26 16.76 6.11 4.65
CA VAL A 26 16.30 4.77 4.95
C VAL A 26 15.34 4.33 3.85
N THR A 27 15.46 3.07 3.45
CA THR A 27 14.47 2.46 2.56
C THR A 27 13.63 1.50 3.39
N ILE A 28 12.33 1.75 3.42
CA ILE A 28 11.38 0.86 4.08
C ILE A 28 10.70 0.06 2.98
N SER A 29 10.77 -1.26 3.04
CA SER A 29 10.18 -2.10 2.01
C SER A 29 9.19 -3.08 2.61
N PHE A 30 8.13 -3.35 1.87
CA PHE A 30 7.13 -4.32 2.27
C PHE A 30 6.38 -4.79 1.04
N SER A 31 5.61 -5.85 1.22
CA SER A 31 4.69 -6.33 0.20
C SER A 31 3.28 -6.07 0.66
N GLY A 32 2.43 -5.65 -0.25
CA GLY A 32 1.06 -5.36 0.08
C GLY A 32 0.10 -6.06 -0.84
N ALA A 33 -1.11 -6.27 -0.34
CA ALA A 33 -2.20 -6.87 -1.09
C ALA A 33 -3.26 -5.82 -1.38
N ILE A 34 -3.62 -5.71 -2.64
CA ILE A 34 -4.66 -4.80 -3.10
C ILE A 34 -5.85 -5.65 -3.50
N HIS A 35 -6.99 -5.40 -2.89
CA HIS A 35 -8.20 -6.17 -3.14
C HIS A 35 -9.16 -5.38 -4.01
N GLU A 36 -9.75 -6.06 -4.96
CA GLU A 36 -10.75 -5.46 -5.83
C GLU A 36 -11.91 -6.43 -5.97
N ASP A 37 -13.11 -5.96 -5.67
CA ASP A 37 -14.29 -6.78 -5.85
C ASP A 37 -14.75 -6.67 -7.30
N VAL A 38 -14.95 -7.81 -7.93
CA VAL A 38 -15.42 -7.87 -9.32
C VAL A 38 -16.65 -8.73 -9.40
N LYS A 39 -17.54 -8.37 -10.31
CA LYS A 39 -18.77 -9.13 -10.53
C LYS A 39 -18.70 -9.81 -11.88
N LYS A 40 -18.87 -11.12 -11.87
CA LYS A 40 -18.91 -11.91 -13.10
C LYS A 40 -20.12 -12.80 -13.07
N GLU A 41 -20.92 -12.75 -14.13
CA GLU A 41 -22.08 -13.64 -14.30
C GLU A 41 -22.98 -13.63 -13.07
N GLY A 42 -23.17 -12.46 -12.50
CA GLY A 42 -24.05 -12.30 -11.35
C GLY A 42 -23.43 -12.63 -10.01
N SER A 43 -22.20 -13.10 -9.98
CA SER A 43 -21.53 -13.45 -8.72
C SER A 43 -20.40 -12.47 -8.44
N TRP A 44 -20.22 -12.16 -7.15
CA TRP A 44 -19.13 -11.32 -6.71
C TRP A 44 -17.92 -12.17 -6.31
N SER A 45 -16.76 -11.72 -6.70
CA SER A 45 -15.51 -12.35 -6.27
C SER A 45 -14.49 -11.26 -5.99
N THR A 46 -13.42 -11.63 -5.30
CA THR A 46 -12.37 -10.68 -4.95
C THR A 46 -11.10 -11.05 -5.69
N ASN A 47 -10.56 -10.11 -6.44
CA ASN A 47 -9.24 -10.25 -7.03
C ASN A 47 -8.23 -9.62 -6.09
N THR A 48 -7.11 -10.30 -5.92
CA THR A 48 -6.03 -9.81 -5.05
C THR A 48 -4.77 -9.66 -5.88
N THR A 49 -4.20 -8.48 -5.83
CA THR A 49 -2.93 -8.19 -6.50
C THR A 49 -1.89 -7.91 -5.44
N PHE A 50 -0.74 -8.56 -5.55
CA PHE A 50 0.37 -8.36 -4.62
C PHE A 50 1.42 -7.48 -5.26
N MET A 51 1.89 -6.48 -4.52
CA MET A 51 2.89 -5.55 -5.03
C MET A 51 3.95 -5.32 -3.99
N ASP A 52 5.19 -5.20 -4.44
CA ASP A 52 6.28 -4.75 -3.60
C ASP A 52 6.28 -3.24 -3.55
N VAL A 53 6.60 -2.69 -2.39
CA VAL A 53 6.63 -1.26 -2.17
C VAL A 53 7.94 -0.86 -1.54
N PHE A 54 8.54 0.20 -2.05
CA PHE A 54 9.75 0.78 -1.50
C PHE A 54 9.47 2.23 -1.13
N PHE A 55 9.71 2.57 0.13
CA PHE A 55 9.44 3.90 0.65
C PHE A 55 10.76 4.51 1.15
N TYR A 56 11.15 5.62 0.52
CA TYR A 56 12.40 6.29 0.83
C TYR A 56 12.15 7.46 1.76
N VAL A 57 12.73 7.40 2.96
CA VAL A 57 12.53 8.43 3.98
C VAL A 57 13.88 8.80 4.58
N LYS A 58 13.92 9.97 5.21
CA LYS A 58 15.13 10.40 5.89
C LYS A 58 15.21 9.83 7.29
N ASP A 59 14.10 9.67 7.95
CA ASP A 59 14.05 9.24 9.34
C ASP A 59 13.11 8.08 9.52
N LYS A 60 13.67 6.91 9.83
CA LYS A 60 12.89 5.70 9.99
C LYS A 60 11.94 5.74 11.18
N GLU A 61 12.25 6.57 12.17
CA GLU A 61 11.44 6.61 13.39
C GLU A 61 10.10 7.29 13.19
N ARG A 62 9.93 8.00 12.09
CA ARG A 62 8.64 8.60 11.77
C ARG A 62 7.58 7.58 11.42
N PHE A 63 8.00 6.37 11.05
CA PHE A 63 7.08 5.38 10.49
C PHE A 63 7.17 4.08 11.27
N SER A 64 6.02 3.61 11.71
CA SER A 64 5.93 2.37 12.46
C SER A 64 4.96 1.44 11.74
N LEU A 65 5.39 0.95 10.59
CA LEU A 65 4.58 0.05 9.77
C LEU A 65 4.89 -1.38 10.11
N LYS A 66 3.86 -2.21 10.09
CA LYS A 66 4.04 -3.62 10.40
C LYS A 66 3.06 -4.47 9.60
N LYS A 67 3.34 -5.75 9.54
CA LYS A 67 2.46 -6.72 8.89
C LYS A 67 1.04 -6.59 9.43
N GLY A 68 0.09 -6.58 8.53
CA GLY A 68 -1.32 -6.46 8.89
C GLY A 68 -1.86 -5.05 8.84
N ASP A 69 -0.99 -4.06 8.79
CA ASP A 69 -1.44 -2.66 8.72
C ASP A 69 -2.06 -2.35 7.37
N TRP A 70 -3.05 -1.48 7.39
CA TRP A 70 -3.64 -0.94 6.18
C TRP A 70 -3.02 0.42 5.92
N VAL A 71 -2.52 0.61 4.71
CA VAL A 71 -1.82 1.85 4.36
C VAL A 71 -2.38 2.41 3.06
N VAL A 72 -2.17 3.70 2.89
CA VAL A 72 -2.47 4.38 1.64
C VAL A 72 -1.17 4.98 1.13
N LEU A 73 -0.81 4.63 -0.10
CA LEU A 73 0.34 5.22 -0.79
C LEU A 73 -0.16 6.43 -1.55
N ILE A 74 0.48 7.57 -1.32
CA ILE A 74 0.10 8.83 -1.97
C ILE A 74 1.20 9.23 -2.92
N ASN A 75 0.85 9.45 -4.18
CA ASN A 75 1.80 9.82 -5.24
C ASN A 75 2.91 8.81 -5.40
N ALA A 76 2.56 7.53 -5.34
CA ALA A 76 3.52 6.47 -5.62
C ALA A 76 3.81 6.44 -7.11
N LYS A 77 4.98 5.98 -7.45
CA LYS A 77 5.36 5.76 -8.83
C LYS A 77 5.43 4.28 -9.11
N LEU A 78 5.00 3.90 -10.29
CA LEU A 78 5.07 2.51 -10.71
C LEU A 78 6.37 2.30 -11.48
N GLY A 79 7.13 1.32 -11.06
CA GLY A 79 8.35 0.93 -11.75
C GLY A 79 8.38 -0.56 -11.95
N SER A 80 9.46 -1.06 -12.52
CA SER A 80 9.63 -2.50 -12.68
C SER A 80 11.12 -2.82 -12.76
N TYR A 81 11.43 -4.08 -12.43
CA TYR A 81 12.79 -4.58 -12.56
C TYR A 81 12.72 -6.02 -13.07
N ARG A 82 13.85 -6.53 -13.55
CA ARG A 82 13.92 -7.92 -13.99
C ARG A 82 14.52 -8.77 -12.88
N ASN A 83 13.87 -9.89 -12.59
CA ASN A 83 14.37 -10.80 -11.57
C ASN A 83 15.33 -11.82 -12.18
N LYS A 84 15.74 -12.81 -11.38
CA LYS A 84 16.68 -13.82 -11.82
C LYS A 84 16.18 -14.65 -13.00
N ASP A 85 14.85 -14.81 -13.10
CA ASP A 85 14.26 -15.58 -14.17
C ASP A 85 13.94 -14.73 -15.40
N ASN A 86 14.53 -13.52 -15.45
CA ASN A 86 14.34 -12.59 -16.55
C ASN A 86 12.88 -12.16 -16.71
N GLN A 87 12.11 -12.21 -15.63
CA GLN A 87 10.73 -11.75 -15.61
C GLN A 87 10.67 -10.33 -15.12
N GLN A 88 9.80 -9.54 -15.72
CA GLN A 88 9.62 -8.16 -15.30
C GLN A 88 8.68 -8.09 -14.11
N VAL A 89 9.14 -7.53 -13.01
CA VAL A 89 8.39 -7.47 -11.77
C VAL A 89 8.04 -6.02 -11.48
N PRO A 90 6.75 -5.69 -11.36
CA PRO A 90 6.36 -4.32 -11.05
C PRO A 90 6.48 -4.04 -9.56
N TYR A 91 6.67 -2.78 -9.23
CA TYR A 91 6.67 -2.33 -7.85
C TYR A 91 6.23 -0.88 -7.79
N PHE A 92 5.81 -0.45 -6.59
CA PHE A 92 5.57 0.96 -6.32
C PHE A 92 6.72 1.51 -5.51
N PHE A 93 7.08 2.77 -5.75
CA PHE A 93 7.99 3.42 -4.84
C PHE A 93 7.47 4.81 -4.51
N VAL A 94 7.75 5.23 -3.28
CA VAL A 94 7.29 6.49 -2.75
C VAL A 94 8.50 7.21 -2.17
N LYS A 95 8.65 8.49 -2.51
CA LYS A 95 9.69 9.33 -1.93
C LYS A 95 9.03 10.32 -0.99
N GLU A 96 9.60 10.49 0.18
CA GLU A 96 9.02 11.34 1.21
C GLU A 96 8.78 12.77 0.72
N ASN A 97 9.61 13.26 -0.16
CA ASN A 97 9.50 14.66 -0.61
C ASN A 97 8.39 14.87 -1.65
N THR A 98 7.89 13.81 -2.29
CA THR A 98 6.86 13.95 -3.32
C THR A 98 5.62 13.11 -3.05
N GLY A 99 5.68 12.22 -2.08
CA GLY A 99 4.56 11.37 -1.75
C GLY A 99 4.60 10.97 -0.29
N ASP A 100 3.74 10.04 0.07
CA ASP A 100 3.65 9.64 1.47
C ASP A 100 3.05 8.25 1.58
N VAL A 101 3.25 7.62 2.72
CA VAL A 101 2.59 6.37 3.10
C VAL A 101 1.93 6.62 4.44
N VAL A 102 0.62 6.53 4.49
CA VAL A 102 -0.11 6.84 5.72
C VAL A 102 -0.93 5.63 6.14
N LEU A 103 -1.09 5.47 7.45
CA LEU A 103 -1.91 4.40 7.98
C LEU A 103 -3.38 4.80 7.86
N ARG A 104 -4.22 3.82 7.60
CA ARG A 104 -5.65 4.06 7.62
C ARG A 104 -6.10 4.30 9.07
N PRO A 105 -7.07 5.17 9.26
CA PRO A 105 -7.54 5.47 10.62
C PRO A 105 -8.03 4.22 11.35
N ALA A 106 -7.73 4.16 12.63
CA ALA A 106 -8.07 3.00 13.44
C ALA A 106 -9.57 2.74 13.51
N PHE A 107 -10.39 3.79 13.43
CA PHE A 107 -11.83 3.56 13.52
C PHE A 107 -12.36 2.77 12.33
N LEU A 108 -11.70 2.81 11.20
CA LEU A 108 -12.09 1.98 10.07
C LEU A 108 -11.83 0.51 10.37
N LYS A 109 -10.78 0.22 11.12
CA LYS A 109 -10.51 -1.15 11.52
C LYS A 109 -11.56 -1.67 12.49
N LYS A 110 -12.08 -0.83 13.35
CA LYS A 110 -13.13 -1.24 14.28
C LYS A 110 -14.39 -1.64 13.55
N GLU A 111 -14.75 -0.91 12.51
CA GLU A 111 -15.89 -1.29 11.71
C GLU A 111 -15.71 -2.68 11.13
N ASN A 112 -14.49 -2.96 10.73
CA ASN A 112 -14.19 -4.25 10.15
C ASN A 112 -14.20 -5.37 11.19
N SER A 113 -14.17 -5.03 12.46
CA SER A 113 -14.19 -6.04 13.49
C SER A 113 -15.60 -6.53 13.82
N GLY A 114 -16.62 -5.99 13.13
CA GLY A 114 -17.99 -6.48 13.28
C GLY A 114 -18.83 -5.73 14.26
N GLU A 115 -18.32 -4.71 14.82
CA GLU A 115 -19.17 -3.88 15.66
C GLU A 115 -20.11 -3.12 14.82
N LYS A 116 -20.87 -2.88 14.95
CA LYS A 116 -21.49 -2.34 14.13
C LYS A 116 -21.90 -1.22 13.90
N PRO A 117 -21.80 -0.97 13.35
CA PRO A 117 -22.07 0.09 12.88
C PRO A 117 -23.21 0.71 12.80
N GLU A 118 -23.45 1.03 12.84
CA GLU A 118 -24.13 1.42 12.51
C GLU A 118 -24.15 2.32 11.73
N GLU A 119 -24.20 2.50 11.56
CA GLU A 119 -23.94 3.26 10.83
C GLU A 119 -23.44 3.71 9.99
N GLY A 120 -23.52 3.65 9.68
CA GLY A 120 -22.86 3.91 8.74
C GLY A 120 -21.94 4.22 8.37
N GLU A 121 -21.85 4.05 8.67
CA GLU A 121 -21.01 4.28 8.17
C GLU A 121 -20.48 4.38 7.50
N GLU A 122 -20.60 4.54 7.18
CA GLU A 122 -20.13 4.64 6.28
C GLU A 122 -19.54 5.01 5.73
N PHE A 123 -19.77 5.11 5.72
CA PHE A 123 -19.18 5.52 5.01
C PHE A 123 -18.39 5.64 4.67
N TYR A 124 -18.37 5.68 4.56
CA TYR A 124 -17.58 5.68 4.09
C TYR A 124 -16.94 5.82 3.54
N PRO A 125 -16.99 6.12 3.46
CA PRO A 125 -16.38 6.18 2.77
C PRO A 125 -15.75 5.99 2.36
N THR A 126 -15.72 6.10 2.09
CA THR A 126 -15.25 5.84 1.49
C THR A 126 -14.69 5.80 1.00
N MET A 127 -14.62 5.97 0.70
CA MET A 127 -14.19 5.96 -0.04
C MET A 127 -14.05 5.89 -0.44
#